data_8a832b1ed716ef4708b64ec98e393284
#
_entry.id   8a832b1ed716ef4708b64ec98e393284
#
_cell.length_a   1.000
_cell.length_b   1.000
_cell.length_c   1.000
_cell.angle_alpha   90.00
_cell.angle_beta   90.00
_cell.angle_gamma   90.00
#
_symmetry.space_group_name_H-M   'P 1'
#
loop_
_entity.id
_entity.type
_entity.pdbx_description
1 polymer ?
#
loop_
_entity_poly.entity_id
_entity_poly.type
_entity_poly.pdbx_seq_one_letter_code
_entity_poly.pdbx_strand_id
1 'polypeptide(L)'
;MKPILEINNLAKSFGGLQAFTGVSLEIRQGEIVGLIGPNGAGKTTLINCITAVYRPSRGEIVFEGRPILDLRPHEVCRSGIGRTFQIPRPFMNMTAMDNLKVCAHHEGIDYRQLLEMVGLWDKRDYRAKGLTFHERRLLELSRALSVKPKLLLLDETMAGLNPAETLQMMALLRRIHQELKISVLWIEHVMKAIMETAHRVLVLHQGKLIAQGPPRDIANNPAVIEAYLGEEYRFAAENT
;
A
#
# COMPACT_ATOMS: atom_id res chain seq x y z
N MET A 1 -21.38 -3.18 3.23
CA MET A 1 -20.52 -1.99 3.49
C MET A 1 -20.40 -1.22 2.20
N LYS A 2 -20.39 0.12 2.26
CA LYS A 2 -20.24 0.98 1.07
C LYS A 2 -18.78 0.93 0.56
N PRO A 3 -18.52 0.88 -0.75
CA PRO A 3 -17.17 0.98 -1.27
C PRO A 3 -16.58 2.37 -0.97
N ILE A 4 -15.30 2.40 -0.54
CA ILE A 4 -14.53 3.63 -0.38
C ILE A 4 -13.71 3.94 -1.62
N LEU A 5 -13.24 2.90 -2.32
CA LEU A 5 -12.55 3.00 -3.60
C LEU A 5 -13.20 2.03 -4.58
N GLU A 6 -13.48 2.50 -5.78
CA GLU A 6 -13.97 1.70 -6.90
C GLU A 6 -13.07 1.95 -8.12
N ILE A 7 -12.66 0.88 -8.75
CA ILE A 7 -11.85 0.90 -9.96
C ILE A 7 -12.60 0.14 -11.02
N ASN A 8 -12.88 0.78 -12.16
CA ASN A 8 -13.71 0.24 -13.22
C ASN A 8 -12.91 0.17 -14.53
N ASN A 9 -12.69 -1.07 -15.02
CA ASN A 9 -12.05 -1.36 -16.30
C ASN A 9 -10.75 -0.58 -16.56
N LEU A 10 -9.93 -0.44 -15.50
CA LEU A 10 -8.72 0.36 -15.55
C LEU A 10 -7.64 -0.34 -16.39
N ALA A 11 -6.95 0.44 -17.23
CA ALA A 11 -5.82 -0.04 -18.00
C ALA A 11 -4.68 0.98 -18.00
N LYS A 12 -3.43 0.49 -18.04
CA LYS A 12 -2.24 1.32 -18.17
C LYS A 12 -1.24 0.67 -19.10
N SER A 13 -0.80 1.44 -20.09
CA SER A 13 0.28 1.07 -20.99
C SER A 13 1.39 2.13 -20.97
N PHE A 14 2.62 1.71 -21.22
CA PHE A 14 3.80 2.55 -21.39
C PHE A 14 4.40 2.23 -22.76
N GLY A 15 4.15 3.09 -23.76
CA GLY A 15 4.48 2.75 -25.15
C GLY A 15 3.79 1.45 -25.56
N GLY A 16 4.58 0.48 -26.02
CA GLY A 16 4.08 -0.85 -26.42
C GLY A 16 3.87 -1.84 -25.26
N LEU A 17 4.35 -1.53 -24.04
CA LEU A 17 4.23 -2.43 -22.88
C LEU A 17 2.94 -2.16 -22.12
N GLN A 18 2.09 -3.19 -21.98
CA GLN A 18 0.85 -3.14 -21.20
C GLN A 18 1.15 -3.58 -19.77
N ALA A 19 1.04 -2.65 -18.82
CA ALA A 19 1.26 -2.95 -17.40
C ALA A 19 0.06 -3.70 -16.80
N PHE A 20 -1.17 -3.29 -17.15
CA PHE A 20 -2.40 -4.00 -16.81
C PHE A 20 -3.56 -3.56 -17.73
N THR A 21 -4.59 -4.42 -17.83
CA THR A 21 -5.76 -4.15 -18.66
C THR A 21 -7.05 -4.70 -18.04
N GLY A 22 -8.08 -3.87 -18.05
CA GLY A 22 -9.43 -4.27 -17.60
C GLY A 22 -9.53 -4.60 -16.12
N VAL A 23 -8.65 -4.02 -15.29
CA VAL A 23 -8.69 -4.24 -13.84
C VAL A 23 -9.92 -3.54 -13.27
N SER A 24 -10.78 -4.33 -12.62
CA SER A 24 -11.93 -3.82 -11.86
C SER A 24 -11.90 -4.40 -10.46
N LEU A 25 -11.98 -3.55 -9.45
CA LEU A 25 -11.99 -3.94 -8.04
C LEU A 25 -12.66 -2.86 -7.19
N GLU A 26 -13.08 -3.25 -6.00
CA GLU A 26 -13.57 -2.32 -4.97
C GLU A 26 -12.82 -2.55 -3.65
N ILE A 27 -12.71 -1.52 -2.83
CA ILE A 27 -12.30 -1.60 -1.43
C ILE A 27 -13.44 -1.04 -0.60
N ARG A 28 -13.85 -1.78 0.42
CA ARG A 28 -14.94 -1.37 1.30
C ARG A 28 -14.40 -0.55 2.47
N GLN A 29 -15.24 0.32 3.00
CA GLN A 29 -14.87 1.10 4.17
C GLN A 29 -14.51 0.19 5.36
N GLY A 30 -13.36 0.43 5.99
CA GLY A 30 -12.86 -0.39 7.09
C GLY A 30 -12.38 -1.79 6.68
N GLU A 31 -12.06 -2.02 5.40
CA GLU A 31 -11.52 -3.28 4.92
C GLU A 31 -9.98 -3.21 4.81
N ILE A 32 -9.28 -4.28 5.20
CA ILE A 32 -7.88 -4.52 4.84
C ILE A 32 -7.88 -5.46 3.66
N VAL A 33 -7.44 -4.97 2.51
CA VAL A 33 -7.32 -5.73 1.26
C VAL A 33 -5.85 -5.96 0.95
N GLY A 34 -5.43 -7.21 0.85
CA GLY A 34 -4.13 -7.60 0.33
C GLY A 34 -4.13 -7.60 -1.20
N LEU A 35 -3.10 -7.04 -1.82
CA LEU A 35 -2.87 -7.15 -3.27
C LEU A 35 -1.56 -7.89 -3.49
N ILE A 36 -1.68 -9.12 -3.95
CA ILE A 36 -0.53 -10.00 -4.20
C ILE A 36 -0.40 -10.31 -5.69
N GLY A 37 0.70 -10.92 -6.04
CA GLY A 37 1.01 -11.35 -7.41
C GLY A 37 2.50 -11.27 -7.66
N PRO A 38 2.97 -11.94 -8.72
CA PRO A 38 4.37 -11.98 -9.11
C PRO A 38 4.97 -10.60 -9.39
N ASN A 39 6.30 -10.54 -9.53
CA ASN A 39 7.01 -9.34 -9.95
C ASN A 39 6.57 -8.97 -11.38
N GLY A 40 6.42 -7.70 -11.65
CA GLY A 40 5.92 -7.24 -12.95
C GLY A 40 4.40 -7.43 -13.19
N ALA A 41 3.64 -7.98 -12.24
CA ALA A 41 2.19 -8.15 -12.39
C ALA A 41 1.40 -6.83 -12.52
N GLY A 42 2.00 -5.67 -12.20
CA GLY A 42 1.37 -4.36 -12.32
C GLY A 42 0.91 -3.74 -11.00
N LYS A 43 1.20 -4.37 -9.84
CA LYS A 43 0.73 -3.93 -8.51
C LYS A 43 1.11 -2.48 -8.17
N THR A 44 2.40 -2.14 -8.21
CA THR A 44 2.89 -0.78 -7.95
C THR A 44 2.39 0.22 -9.00
N THR A 45 2.23 -0.22 -10.26
CA THR A 45 1.65 0.62 -11.31
C THR A 45 0.19 0.95 -11.01
N LEU A 46 -0.58 0.00 -10.46
CA LEU A 46 -1.95 0.23 -10.03
C LEU A 46 -2.03 1.27 -8.91
N ILE A 47 -1.19 1.15 -7.86
CA ILE A 47 -1.09 2.17 -6.81
C ILE A 47 -0.68 3.54 -7.38
N ASN A 48 0.25 3.57 -8.34
CA ASN A 48 0.66 4.81 -9.00
C ASN A 48 -0.48 5.46 -9.79
N CYS A 49 -1.40 4.67 -10.36
CA CYS A 49 -2.60 5.20 -10.99
C CYS A 49 -3.61 5.73 -9.96
N ILE A 50 -3.85 5.01 -8.85
CA ILE A 50 -4.74 5.46 -7.77
C ILE A 50 -4.26 6.79 -7.18
N THR A 51 -2.94 6.96 -7.03
CA THR A 51 -2.35 8.18 -6.45
C THR A 51 -2.04 9.27 -7.48
N ALA A 52 -2.55 9.15 -8.71
CA ALA A 52 -2.35 10.10 -9.82
C ALA A 52 -0.88 10.36 -10.20
N VAL A 53 0.07 9.49 -9.76
CA VAL A 53 1.47 9.52 -10.22
C VAL A 53 1.54 9.13 -11.70
N TYR A 54 0.69 8.17 -12.12
CA TYR A 54 0.49 7.82 -13.52
C TYR A 54 -0.97 8.03 -13.91
N ARG A 55 -1.20 8.70 -15.04
CA ARG A 55 -2.54 8.74 -15.62
C ARG A 55 -2.83 7.39 -16.28
N PRO A 56 -3.96 6.72 -15.96
CA PRO A 56 -4.39 5.51 -16.68
C PRO A 56 -4.58 5.77 -18.16
N SER A 57 -4.49 4.72 -18.97
CA SER A 57 -4.77 4.80 -20.42
C SER A 57 -6.26 4.75 -20.72
N ARG A 58 -7.05 4.07 -19.83
CA ARG A 58 -8.51 4.02 -19.86
C ARG A 58 -9.06 3.56 -18.51
N GLY A 59 -10.37 3.65 -18.35
CA GLY A 59 -11.09 3.23 -17.14
C GLY A 59 -11.33 4.39 -16.19
N GLU A 60 -11.84 4.08 -15.03
CA GLU A 60 -12.25 5.06 -14.03
C GLU A 60 -11.79 4.66 -12.64
N ILE A 61 -11.49 5.67 -11.80
CA ILE A 61 -11.22 5.52 -10.37
C ILE A 61 -12.13 6.46 -9.61
N VAL A 62 -12.93 5.92 -8.70
CA VAL A 62 -13.87 6.66 -7.87
C VAL A 62 -13.48 6.45 -6.41
N PHE A 63 -13.27 7.55 -5.68
CA PHE A 63 -12.97 7.55 -4.26
C PHE A 63 -14.08 8.30 -3.50
N GLU A 64 -14.70 7.63 -2.51
CA GLU A 64 -15.86 8.16 -1.78
C GLU A 64 -17.00 8.67 -2.70
N GLY A 65 -17.22 8.01 -3.82
CA GLY A 65 -18.24 8.37 -4.80
C GLY A 65 -17.86 9.57 -5.69
N ARG A 66 -16.58 9.99 -5.69
CA ARG A 66 -16.07 11.09 -6.53
C ARG A 66 -15.00 10.58 -7.48
N PRO A 67 -15.07 10.88 -8.78
CA PRO A 67 -13.98 10.59 -9.72
C PRO A 67 -12.69 11.31 -9.32
N ILE A 68 -11.55 10.61 -9.37
CA ILE A 68 -10.24 11.18 -8.97
C ILE A 68 -9.20 11.19 -10.09
N LEU A 69 -9.53 10.77 -11.32
CA LEU A 69 -8.57 10.67 -12.43
C LEU A 69 -7.97 12.00 -12.88
N ASP A 70 -8.71 13.08 -12.71
CA ASP A 70 -8.26 14.43 -13.11
C ASP A 70 -7.58 15.21 -11.98
N LEU A 71 -7.49 14.59 -10.79
CA LEU A 71 -6.82 15.18 -9.64
C LEU A 71 -5.29 15.02 -9.78
N ARG A 72 -4.56 16.01 -9.27
CA ARG A 72 -3.11 15.94 -9.10
C ARG A 72 -2.77 15.11 -7.85
N PRO A 73 -1.54 14.56 -7.72
CA PRO A 73 -1.16 13.70 -6.59
C PRO A 73 -1.45 14.33 -5.20
N HIS A 74 -1.19 15.62 -5.03
CA HIS A 74 -1.46 16.29 -3.76
C HIS A 74 -2.96 16.50 -3.49
N GLU A 75 -3.80 16.59 -4.52
CA GLU A 75 -5.26 16.66 -4.39
C GLU A 75 -5.84 15.29 -4.02
N VAL A 76 -5.31 14.20 -4.61
CA VAL A 76 -5.63 12.83 -4.18
C VAL A 76 -5.24 12.60 -2.72
N CYS A 77 -4.06 13.06 -2.30
CA CYS A 77 -3.66 12.99 -0.90
C CYS A 77 -4.63 13.76 0.01
N ARG A 78 -4.99 14.99 -0.36
CA ARG A 78 -5.96 15.83 0.39
C ARG A 78 -7.38 15.25 0.42
N SER A 79 -7.75 14.42 -0.55
CA SER A 79 -9.05 13.75 -0.53
C SER A 79 -9.15 12.65 0.54
N GLY A 80 -8.01 12.24 1.13
CA GLY A 80 -7.95 11.24 2.20
C GLY A 80 -7.29 9.91 1.78
N ILE A 81 -6.44 9.92 0.75
CA ILE A 81 -5.62 8.76 0.36
C ILE A 81 -4.18 8.98 0.83
N GLY A 82 -3.75 8.25 1.86
CA GLY A 82 -2.36 8.21 2.31
C GLY A 82 -1.58 7.08 1.62
N ARG A 83 -0.27 7.24 1.44
CA ARG A 83 0.57 6.23 0.81
C ARG A 83 1.94 6.14 1.46
N THR A 84 2.47 4.92 1.61
CA THR A 84 3.88 4.64 1.83
C THR A 84 4.55 4.23 0.51
N PHE A 85 5.88 4.27 0.47
CA PHE A 85 6.67 3.85 -0.70
C PHE A 85 7.51 2.63 -0.36
N GLN A 86 7.80 1.82 -1.36
CA GLN A 86 8.65 0.63 -1.24
C GLN A 86 10.02 0.95 -0.62
N ILE A 87 10.63 2.07 -1.01
CA ILE A 87 11.85 2.61 -0.38
C ILE A 87 11.45 3.85 0.41
N PRO A 88 11.67 3.88 1.76
CA PRO A 88 11.36 5.05 2.57
C PRO A 88 12.09 6.29 2.08
N ARG A 89 11.35 7.39 1.92
CA ARG A 89 11.87 8.68 1.46
C ARG A 89 11.58 9.81 2.46
N PRO A 90 12.01 9.69 3.72
CA PRO A 90 11.89 10.80 4.66
C PRO A 90 12.83 11.94 4.26
N PHE A 91 12.53 13.14 4.73
CA PHE A 91 13.42 14.29 4.61
C PHE A 91 14.61 14.07 5.57
N MET A 92 15.71 13.56 5.06
CA MET A 92 16.84 13.01 5.83
C MET A 92 17.47 14.01 6.81
N ASN A 93 17.46 15.30 6.48
CA ASN A 93 18.03 16.37 7.30
C ASN A 93 17.04 16.99 8.29
N MET A 94 15.76 16.64 8.22
CA MET A 94 14.70 17.06 9.14
C MET A 94 14.59 16.06 10.30
N THR A 95 14.08 16.53 11.44
CA THR A 95 13.75 15.66 12.58
C THR A 95 12.56 14.75 12.24
N ALA A 96 12.34 13.70 13.04
CA ALA A 96 11.15 12.86 12.89
C ALA A 96 9.87 13.69 13.03
N MET A 97 9.83 14.61 14.01
CA MET A 97 8.72 15.53 14.21
C MET A 97 8.49 16.45 12.99
N ASP A 98 9.53 17.05 12.45
CA ASP A 98 9.41 17.96 11.30
C ASP A 98 8.97 17.23 10.03
N ASN A 99 9.39 15.97 9.87
CA ASN A 99 8.92 15.10 8.78
C ASN A 99 7.41 14.93 8.79
N LEU A 100 6.77 14.82 9.96
CA LEU A 100 5.30 14.75 10.06
C LEU A 100 4.67 16.10 9.75
N LYS A 101 5.20 17.19 10.37
CA LYS A 101 4.64 18.54 10.19
C LYS A 101 4.60 18.99 8.73
N VAL A 102 5.64 18.68 7.94
CA VAL A 102 5.69 19.03 6.51
C VAL A 102 4.62 18.31 5.69
N CYS A 103 4.24 17.09 6.08
CA CYS A 103 3.22 16.31 5.38
C CYS A 103 1.80 16.68 5.79
N ALA A 104 1.64 17.21 6.98
CA ALA A 104 0.34 17.54 7.53
C ALA A 104 -0.27 18.77 6.85
N HIS A 105 -1.49 18.63 6.38
CA HIS A 105 -2.27 19.72 5.77
C HIS A 105 -3.64 19.91 6.45
N HIS A 106 -3.91 19.17 7.52
CA HIS A 106 -5.09 19.30 8.35
C HIS A 106 -4.72 19.93 9.70
N GLU A 107 -5.61 20.74 10.23
CA GLU A 107 -5.51 21.24 11.60
C GLU A 107 -5.82 20.12 12.62
N GLY A 108 -5.32 20.29 13.84
CA GLY A 108 -5.61 19.38 14.96
C GLY A 108 -5.04 17.97 14.78
N ILE A 109 -3.83 17.84 14.19
CA ILE A 109 -3.10 16.59 14.15
C ILE A 109 -2.32 16.44 15.46
N ASP A 110 -2.57 15.33 16.16
CA ASP A 110 -1.77 14.96 17.33
C ASP A 110 -0.51 14.21 16.87
N TYR A 111 0.56 14.96 16.60
CA TYR A 111 1.85 14.40 16.19
C TYR A 111 2.47 13.51 17.28
N ARG A 112 2.19 13.82 18.56
CA ARG A 112 2.65 13.02 19.68
C ARG A 112 2.01 11.64 19.60
N GLN A 113 0.70 11.57 19.51
CA GLN A 113 -0.03 10.31 19.38
C GLN A 113 0.47 9.48 18.20
N LEU A 114 0.71 10.09 17.04
CA LEU A 114 1.21 9.39 15.86
C LEU A 114 2.62 8.80 16.09
N LEU A 115 3.54 9.57 16.70
CA LEU A 115 4.89 9.08 16.98
C LEU A 115 4.91 8.04 18.11
N GLU A 116 4.04 8.17 19.12
CA GLU A 116 3.87 7.15 20.18
C GLU A 116 3.28 5.85 19.58
N MET A 117 2.33 5.95 18.69
CA MET A 117 1.71 4.80 18.01
C MET A 117 2.75 3.94 17.29
N VAL A 118 3.73 4.56 16.63
CA VAL A 118 4.80 3.84 15.89
C VAL A 118 6.07 3.64 16.73
N GLY A 119 6.11 4.05 18.00
CA GLY A 119 7.27 3.89 18.88
C GLY A 119 8.45 4.82 18.55
N LEU A 120 8.19 5.99 17.97
CA LEU A 120 9.24 6.96 17.62
C LEU A 120 9.21 8.24 18.47
N TRP A 121 8.37 8.33 19.50
CA TRP A 121 8.25 9.55 20.29
C TRP A 121 9.58 9.97 20.95
N ASP A 122 10.34 9.04 21.51
CA ASP A 122 11.64 9.34 22.15
C ASP A 122 12.71 9.78 21.14
N LYS A 123 12.48 9.50 19.85
CA LYS A 123 13.34 9.91 18.73
C LYS A 123 12.77 11.06 17.90
N ARG A 124 11.75 11.77 18.41
CA ARG A 124 11.07 12.86 17.69
C ARG A 124 12.02 13.98 17.21
N ASP A 125 13.09 14.25 17.98
CA ASP A 125 14.08 15.28 17.70
C ASP A 125 15.31 14.76 16.95
N TYR A 126 15.37 13.43 16.66
CA TYR A 126 16.43 12.84 15.86
C TYR A 126 16.20 13.18 14.39
N ARG A 127 17.26 13.53 13.67
CA ARG A 127 17.21 13.67 12.22
C ARG A 127 16.97 12.31 11.57
N ALA A 128 16.15 12.24 10.51
CA ALA A 128 15.80 11.00 9.85
C ALA A 128 17.02 10.20 9.34
N LYS A 129 18.13 10.87 9.01
CA LYS A 129 19.39 10.21 8.63
C LYS A 129 20.02 9.38 9.77
N GLY A 130 19.75 9.71 11.03
CA GLY A 130 20.22 8.99 12.21
C GLY A 130 19.34 7.81 12.63
N LEU A 131 18.18 7.65 11.99
CA LEU A 131 17.27 6.53 12.25
C LEU A 131 17.73 5.27 11.49
N THR A 132 17.49 4.10 12.08
CA THR A 132 17.68 2.80 11.41
C THR A 132 16.75 2.65 10.21
N PHE A 133 16.96 1.63 9.39
CA PHE A 133 16.07 1.36 8.24
C PHE A 133 14.63 1.09 8.69
N HIS A 134 14.45 0.26 9.73
CA HIS A 134 13.15 -0.02 10.32
C HIS A 134 12.47 1.26 10.84
N GLU A 135 13.20 2.10 11.59
CA GLU A 135 12.66 3.36 12.11
C GLU A 135 12.28 4.35 11.01
N ARG A 136 13.01 4.37 9.89
CA ARG A 136 12.60 5.17 8.72
C ARG A 136 11.31 4.66 8.08
N ARG A 137 11.07 3.35 8.09
CA ARG A 137 9.79 2.76 7.67
C ARG A 137 8.64 3.20 8.59
N LEU A 138 8.86 3.16 9.91
CA LEU A 138 7.90 3.64 10.90
C LEU A 138 7.63 5.14 10.74
N LEU A 139 8.68 5.93 10.48
CA LEU A 139 8.54 7.36 10.20
C LEU A 139 7.72 7.62 8.93
N GLU A 140 7.95 6.85 7.86
CA GLU A 140 7.19 6.98 6.62
C GLU A 140 5.71 6.62 6.83
N LEU A 141 5.43 5.56 7.59
CA LEU A 141 4.07 5.20 7.98
C LEU A 141 3.41 6.35 8.76
N SER A 142 4.10 6.95 9.73
CA SER A 142 3.61 8.10 10.49
C SER A 142 3.30 9.29 9.59
N ARG A 143 4.15 9.56 8.59
CA ARG A 143 3.91 10.61 7.58
C ARG A 143 2.64 10.33 6.77
N ALA A 144 2.44 9.07 6.35
CA ALA A 144 1.22 8.68 5.65
C ALA A 144 -0.03 8.78 6.54
N LEU A 145 0.11 8.62 7.86
CA LEU A 145 -0.99 8.79 8.81
C LEU A 145 -1.25 10.28 9.15
N SER A 146 -0.24 11.14 9.05
CA SER A 146 -0.38 12.58 9.37
C SER A 146 -1.29 13.32 8.40
N VAL A 147 -1.63 12.73 7.26
CA VAL A 147 -2.64 13.29 6.33
C VAL A 147 -4.08 12.88 6.70
N LYS A 148 -4.30 12.23 7.86
CA LYS A 148 -5.60 11.70 8.31
C LYS A 148 -6.30 10.86 7.21
N PRO A 149 -5.65 9.80 6.69
CA PRO A 149 -6.18 9.07 5.56
C PRO A 149 -7.45 8.30 5.93
N LYS A 150 -8.37 8.19 4.98
CA LYS A 150 -9.50 7.25 5.02
C LYS A 150 -9.15 5.93 4.34
N LEU A 151 -8.22 6.00 3.37
CA LEU A 151 -7.60 4.85 2.69
C LEU A 151 -6.08 4.98 2.77
N LEU A 152 -5.43 3.96 3.30
CA LEU A 152 -3.98 3.85 3.38
C LEU A 152 -3.49 2.83 2.35
N LEU A 153 -2.60 3.26 1.47
CA LEU A 153 -1.95 2.42 0.47
C LEU A 153 -0.55 2.06 0.97
N LEU A 154 -0.31 0.78 1.21
CA LEU A 154 0.98 0.26 1.68
C LEU A 154 1.66 -0.51 0.55
N ASP A 155 2.89 -0.12 0.21
CA ASP A 155 3.66 -0.70 -0.89
C ASP A 155 4.93 -1.37 -0.33
N GLU A 156 4.89 -2.69 -0.14
CA GLU A 156 6.00 -3.54 0.33
C GLU A 156 6.66 -3.02 1.63
N THR A 157 5.84 -2.73 2.63
CA THR A 157 6.28 -2.13 3.89
C THR A 157 7.14 -3.06 4.75
N MET A 158 7.14 -4.37 4.48
CA MET A 158 7.91 -5.37 5.22
C MET A 158 9.22 -5.77 4.53
N ALA A 159 9.49 -5.28 3.32
CA ALA A 159 10.72 -5.59 2.62
C ALA A 159 11.96 -5.15 3.43
N GLY A 160 12.89 -6.07 3.66
CA GLY A 160 14.12 -5.83 4.41
C GLY A 160 13.98 -5.83 5.94
N LEU A 161 12.81 -6.15 6.48
CA LEU A 161 12.61 -6.36 7.91
C LEU A 161 13.00 -7.80 8.31
N ASN A 162 13.55 -7.95 9.52
CA ASN A 162 13.75 -9.26 10.11
C ASN A 162 12.41 -9.86 10.61
N PRO A 163 12.35 -11.16 10.97
CA PRO A 163 11.10 -11.80 11.41
C PRO A 163 10.42 -11.12 12.60
N ALA A 164 11.20 -10.63 13.57
CA ALA A 164 10.64 -9.95 14.76
C ALA A 164 10.04 -8.59 14.38
N GLU A 165 10.74 -7.80 13.57
CA GLU A 165 10.27 -6.52 13.04
C GLU A 165 9.02 -6.70 12.16
N THR A 166 8.95 -7.79 11.38
CA THR A 166 7.78 -8.14 10.58
C THR A 166 6.55 -8.37 11.46
N LEU A 167 6.68 -9.15 12.54
CA LEU A 167 5.60 -9.38 13.49
C LEU A 167 5.16 -8.08 14.19
N GLN A 168 6.11 -7.23 14.57
CA GLN A 168 5.82 -5.92 15.15
C GLN A 168 5.05 -5.03 14.16
N MET A 169 5.45 -4.99 12.89
CA MET A 169 4.77 -4.23 11.85
C MET A 169 3.34 -4.75 11.60
N MET A 170 3.13 -6.07 11.58
CA MET A 170 1.79 -6.66 11.46
C MET A 170 0.89 -6.23 12.62
N ALA A 171 1.40 -6.32 13.87
CA ALA A 171 0.67 -5.90 15.06
C ALA A 171 0.33 -4.40 15.00
N LEU A 172 1.30 -3.57 14.58
CA LEU A 172 1.11 -2.13 14.41
C LEU A 172 0.04 -1.82 13.36
N LEU A 173 0.05 -2.47 12.20
CA LEU A 173 -0.95 -2.25 11.15
C LEU A 173 -2.36 -2.65 11.60
N ARG A 174 -2.51 -3.75 12.33
CA ARG A 174 -3.79 -4.14 12.95
C ARG A 174 -4.27 -3.09 13.94
N ARG A 175 -3.37 -2.59 14.79
CA ARG A 175 -3.67 -1.55 15.77
C ARG A 175 -4.11 -0.24 15.08
N ILE A 176 -3.37 0.23 14.07
CA ILE A 176 -3.70 1.42 13.27
C ILE A 176 -5.09 1.27 12.65
N HIS A 177 -5.36 0.13 12.02
CA HIS A 177 -6.66 -0.15 11.42
C HIS A 177 -7.80 -0.10 12.45
N GLN A 178 -7.61 -0.72 13.62
CA GLN A 178 -8.63 -0.79 14.67
C GLN A 178 -8.88 0.57 15.34
N GLU A 179 -7.81 1.30 15.68
CA GLU A 179 -7.92 2.58 16.40
C GLU A 179 -8.37 3.72 15.47
N LEU A 180 -7.86 3.79 14.25
CA LEU A 180 -8.15 4.88 13.31
C LEU A 180 -9.30 4.54 12.33
N LYS A 181 -9.78 3.29 12.31
CA LYS A 181 -10.87 2.78 11.45
C LYS A 181 -10.65 3.10 9.96
N ILE A 182 -9.40 3.08 9.50
CA ILE A 182 -9.03 3.35 8.12
C ILE A 182 -9.10 2.07 7.27
N SER A 183 -9.43 2.24 5.99
CA SER A 183 -9.30 1.16 5.00
C SER A 183 -7.87 1.03 4.54
N VAL A 184 -7.43 -0.17 4.18
CA VAL A 184 -6.05 -0.43 3.77
C VAL A 184 -6.02 -1.23 2.47
N LEU A 185 -5.26 -0.78 1.48
CA LEU A 185 -4.79 -1.60 0.35
C LEU A 185 -3.31 -1.86 0.55
N TRP A 186 -2.96 -3.12 0.69
CA TRP A 186 -1.64 -3.54 1.11
C TRP A 186 -0.98 -4.47 0.10
N ILE A 187 0.06 -3.99 -0.58
CA ILE A 187 0.92 -4.81 -1.44
C ILE A 187 2.02 -5.42 -0.59
N GLU A 188 2.15 -6.73 -0.62
CA GLU A 188 3.20 -7.45 0.09
C GLU A 188 3.62 -8.74 -0.63
N HIS A 189 4.88 -9.14 -0.39
CA HIS A 189 5.44 -10.43 -0.77
C HIS A 189 5.54 -11.41 0.40
N VAL A 190 5.43 -10.90 1.64
CA VAL A 190 5.40 -11.73 2.86
C VAL A 190 4.00 -12.33 2.99
N MET A 191 3.79 -13.50 2.34
CA MET A 191 2.47 -14.15 2.27
C MET A 191 1.84 -14.35 3.64
N LYS A 192 2.63 -14.75 4.66
CA LYS A 192 2.14 -14.92 6.03
C LYS A 192 1.46 -13.64 6.54
N ALA A 193 2.06 -12.48 6.30
CA ALA A 193 1.52 -11.21 6.77
C ALA A 193 0.15 -10.90 6.16
N ILE A 194 0.01 -11.08 4.84
CA ILE A 194 -1.26 -10.90 4.13
C ILE A 194 -2.29 -11.91 4.60
N MET A 195 -1.96 -13.20 4.65
CA MET A 195 -2.91 -14.26 4.99
C MET A 195 -3.43 -14.16 6.42
N GLU A 196 -2.62 -13.63 7.36
CA GLU A 196 -3.03 -13.46 8.76
C GLU A 196 -3.73 -12.12 9.03
N THR A 197 -3.63 -11.13 8.14
CA THR A 197 -4.08 -9.76 8.46
C THR A 197 -5.16 -9.24 7.51
N ALA A 198 -5.14 -9.62 6.23
CA ALA A 198 -6.12 -9.16 5.27
C ALA A 198 -7.50 -9.82 5.46
N HIS A 199 -8.55 -9.04 5.27
CA HIS A 199 -9.92 -9.56 5.21
C HIS A 199 -10.21 -10.23 3.87
N ARG A 200 -9.62 -9.68 2.80
CA ARG A 200 -9.74 -10.16 1.43
C ARG A 200 -8.42 -9.97 0.69
N VAL A 201 -8.13 -10.86 -0.24
CA VAL A 201 -6.94 -10.82 -1.07
C VAL A 201 -7.33 -10.73 -2.53
N LEU A 202 -6.65 -9.87 -3.26
CA LEU A 202 -6.72 -9.70 -4.71
C LEU A 202 -5.42 -10.25 -5.31
N VAL A 203 -5.50 -11.02 -6.37
CA VAL A 203 -4.35 -11.59 -7.05
C VAL A 203 -4.22 -11.02 -8.44
N LEU A 204 -3.16 -10.26 -8.66
CA LEU A 204 -2.83 -9.69 -9.97
C LEU A 204 -1.73 -10.54 -10.63
N HIS A 205 -1.97 -10.99 -11.86
CA HIS A 205 -1.01 -11.72 -12.66
C HIS A 205 -1.05 -11.25 -14.11
N GLN A 206 0.12 -10.93 -14.68
CA GLN A 206 0.26 -10.42 -16.06
C GLN A 206 -0.73 -9.29 -16.39
N GLY A 207 -0.89 -8.35 -15.45
CA GLY A 207 -1.78 -7.20 -15.62
C GLY A 207 -3.27 -7.50 -15.56
N LYS A 208 -3.70 -8.67 -15.08
CA LYS A 208 -5.11 -9.06 -14.91
C LYS A 208 -5.39 -9.51 -13.48
N LEU A 209 -6.57 -9.22 -12.99
CA LEU A 209 -7.06 -9.77 -11.74
C LEU A 209 -7.52 -11.22 -12.00
N ILE A 210 -6.78 -12.21 -11.48
CA ILE A 210 -7.07 -13.64 -11.72
C ILE A 210 -7.87 -14.28 -10.60
N ALA A 211 -7.82 -13.72 -9.38
CA ALA A 211 -8.59 -14.23 -8.24
C ALA A 211 -8.84 -13.11 -7.22
N GLN A 212 -9.94 -13.24 -6.47
CA GLN A 212 -10.23 -12.44 -5.29
C GLN A 212 -11.06 -13.25 -4.30
N GLY A 213 -10.81 -13.09 -3.01
CA GLY A 213 -11.55 -13.79 -1.97
C GLY A 213 -10.88 -13.73 -0.61
N PRO A 214 -11.46 -14.41 0.39
CA PRO A 214 -10.82 -14.59 1.69
C PRO A 214 -9.43 -15.25 1.56
N PRO A 215 -8.47 -14.96 2.47
CA PRO A 215 -7.12 -15.51 2.39
C PRO A 215 -7.08 -17.04 2.21
N ARG A 216 -7.96 -17.77 2.92
CA ARG A 216 -8.02 -19.24 2.84
C ARG A 216 -8.36 -19.77 1.44
N ASP A 217 -9.29 -19.09 0.75
CA ASP A 217 -9.71 -19.49 -0.59
C ASP A 217 -8.61 -19.19 -1.62
N ILE A 218 -7.92 -18.07 -1.45
CA ILE A 218 -6.79 -17.67 -2.30
C ILE A 218 -5.62 -18.62 -2.15
N ALA A 219 -5.28 -19.06 -0.94
CA ALA A 219 -4.19 -19.99 -0.68
C ALA A 219 -4.36 -21.34 -1.38
N ASN A 220 -5.59 -21.76 -1.62
CA ASN A 220 -5.94 -23.04 -2.25
C ASN A 220 -6.39 -22.90 -3.72
N ASN A 221 -6.33 -21.71 -4.28
CA ASN A 221 -6.79 -21.46 -5.66
C ASN A 221 -5.76 -21.97 -6.69
N PRO A 222 -6.13 -22.94 -7.57
CA PRO A 222 -5.20 -23.51 -8.55
C PRO A 222 -4.55 -22.47 -9.46
N ALA A 223 -5.32 -21.49 -9.94
CA ALA A 223 -4.80 -20.44 -10.82
C ALA A 223 -3.77 -19.53 -10.10
N VAL A 224 -3.94 -19.33 -8.79
CA VAL A 224 -2.98 -18.58 -7.98
C VAL A 224 -1.70 -19.39 -7.78
N ILE A 225 -1.83 -20.67 -7.44
CA ILE A 225 -0.69 -21.58 -7.28
C ILE A 225 0.11 -21.65 -8.58
N GLU A 226 -0.54 -21.84 -9.72
CA GLU A 226 0.11 -21.89 -11.04
C GLU A 226 0.83 -20.57 -11.37
N ALA A 227 0.22 -19.42 -11.08
CA ALA A 227 0.81 -18.10 -11.32
C ALA A 227 2.14 -17.92 -10.57
N TYR A 228 2.26 -18.45 -9.36
CA TYR A 228 3.49 -18.38 -8.56
C TYR A 228 4.52 -19.48 -8.94
N LEU A 229 4.07 -20.71 -9.12
CA LEU A 229 4.96 -21.82 -9.51
C LEU A 229 5.54 -21.63 -10.92
N GLY A 230 4.75 -21.09 -11.85
CA GLY A 230 5.21 -20.80 -13.21
C GLY A 230 6.36 -19.80 -13.27
N GLU A 231 6.51 -18.91 -12.28
CA GLU A 231 7.67 -18.01 -12.16
C GLU A 231 8.91 -18.70 -11.61
N GLU A 232 8.78 -19.55 -10.59
CA GLU A 232 9.92 -20.32 -10.06
C GLU A 232 10.54 -21.21 -11.15
N TYR A 233 9.72 -21.82 -12.01
CA TYR A 233 10.21 -22.61 -13.15
C TYR A 233 10.91 -21.74 -14.21
N ARG A 234 10.47 -20.51 -14.47
CA ARG A 234 11.15 -19.60 -15.41
C ARG A 234 12.48 -19.13 -14.89
N PHE A 235 12.58 -18.75 -13.61
CA PHE A 235 13.85 -18.38 -12.98
C PHE A 235 14.88 -19.52 -12.97
N ALA A 236 14.45 -20.76 -12.79
CA ALA A 236 15.32 -21.92 -12.85
C ALA A 236 15.82 -22.18 -14.28
N ALA A 237 15.00 -21.97 -15.30
CA ALA A 237 15.36 -22.19 -16.71
C ALA A 237 16.23 -21.08 -17.33
N GLU A 238 16.17 -19.85 -16.83
CA GLU A 238 17.02 -18.74 -17.29
C GLU A 238 18.41 -18.72 -16.65
N ASN A 239 18.63 -19.50 -15.58
CA ASN A 239 19.90 -19.60 -14.87
C ASN A 239 20.61 -20.96 -15.09
N THR A 240 20.17 -21.76 -16.07
CA THR A 240 20.82 -22.98 -16.54
C THR A 240 21.37 -22.78 -17.94
#